data_1338f35726e9716c4908655a94c5dc02
#
_entry.id   1338f35726e9716c4908655a94c5dc02
#
_cell.length_a   1.000
_cell.length_b   1.000
_cell.length_c   1.000
_cell.angle_alpha   90.00
_cell.angle_beta   90.00
_cell.angle_gamma   90.00
#
_symmetry.space_group_name_H-M   'P 1'
#
loop_
_entity.id
_entity.type
_entity.pdbx_description
1 polymer ?
#
loop_
_entity_poly.entity_id
_entity_poly.type
_entity_poly.pdbx_seq_one_letter_code
_entity_poly.pdbx_strand_id
1 'polypeptide(L)'
;MSAHPDILVWIDCEMTGLDLELDELLEVTVVITDYDLTPLDPGFNIVIKPDQSALEHMGDFVTNMHTESGLINEIQNGVSLAEAEYEVLEYILKFVPDAQTAPLAGNTIGTDRSFLAKYMPRVDGHLHYRSVDVSSIKELARRWFPRVYFQAPTKNGGHRALADILESIRELDYYRKIIFVQEPGPTSQQAQAASASTVESWASRVR
;
A
#
# COMPACT_ATOMS: atom_id res chain seq x y z
N MET A 1 -22.81 1.02 14.55
CA MET A 1 -21.41 1.41 14.66
C MET A 1 -20.64 0.11 14.80
N SER A 2 -19.78 -0.23 13.86
CA SER A 2 -18.91 -1.42 13.92
C SER A 2 -18.06 -1.33 15.19
N ALA A 3 -18.00 -2.44 15.95
CA ALA A 3 -17.18 -2.53 17.17
C ALA A 3 -15.68 -2.73 16.87
N HIS A 4 -15.30 -2.77 15.59
CA HIS A 4 -13.92 -2.89 15.16
C HIS A 4 -13.36 -1.50 14.81
N PRO A 5 -12.15 -1.14 15.25
CA PRO A 5 -11.50 0.09 14.84
C PRO A 5 -11.36 0.11 13.31
N ASP A 6 -11.51 1.29 12.72
CA ASP A 6 -11.17 1.45 11.31
C ASP A 6 -9.68 1.13 11.12
N ILE A 7 -9.37 0.23 10.19
CA ILE A 7 -8.03 -0.34 9.98
C ILE A 7 -7.58 -0.13 8.54
N LEU A 8 -6.28 0.14 8.37
CA LEU A 8 -5.57 0.10 7.10
C LEU A 8 -4.65 -1.13 7.08
N VAL A 9 -4.70 -1.89 5.99
CA VAL A 9 -3.79 -2.99 5.72
C VAL A 9 -2.73 -2.50 4.73
N TRP A 10 -1.54 -2.22 5.21
CA TRP A 10 -0.41 -1.82 4.39
C TRP A 10 0.27 -3.06 3.86
N ILE A 11 0.43 -3.15 2.54
CA ILE A 11 1.17 -4.22 1.89
C ILE A 11 2.16 -3.62 0.91
N ASP A 12 3.33 -4.20 0.88
CA ASP A 12 4.37 -3.93 -0.10
C ASP A 12 4.91 -5.28 -0.58
N CYS A 13 5.11 -5.40 -1.88
CA CYS A 13 5.52 -6.64 -2.54
C CYS A 13 6.83 -6.42 -3.28
N GLU A 14 7.75 -7.38 -3.15
CA GLU A 14 8.91 -7.48 -4.04
C GLU A 14 8.65 -8.57 -5.08
N MET A 15 9.01 -8.31 -6.32
CA MET A 15 8.73 -9.17 -7.46
C MET A 15 9.98 -9.37 -8.32
N THR A 16 9.96 -10.38 -9.20
CA THR A 16 11.02 -10.60 -10.21
C THR A 16 11.02 -9.55 -11.31
N GLY A 17 9.93 -8.79 -11.42
CA GLY A 17 9.70 -7.70 -12.38
C GLY A 17 8.26 -7.22 -12.30
N LEU A 18 7.79 -6.51 -13.31
CA LEU A 18 6.45 -5.89 -13.31
C LEU A 18 5.48 -6.46 -14.37
N ASP A 19 5.90 -7.47 -15.11
CA ASP A 19 5.05 -8.15 -16.08
C ASP A 19 4.23 -9.24 -15.38
N LEU A 20 2.93 -9.02 -15.24
CA LEU A 20 2.04 -9.97 -14.56
C LEU A 20 2.04 -11.38 -15.20
N GLU A 21 2.39 -11.54 -16.46
CA GLU A 21 2.39 -12.85 -17.12
C GLU A 21 3.68 -13.63 -16.87
N LEU A 22 4.80 -12.94 -16.65
CA LEU A 22 6.13 -13.54 -16.59
C LEU A 22 6.76 -13.45 -15.21
N ASP A 23 6.35 -12.47 -14.41
CA ASP A 23 6.98 -12.18 -13.13
C ASP A 23 6.17 -12.69 -11.94
N GLU A 24 6.86 -13.00 -10.87
CA GLU A 24 6.32 -13.61 -9.66
C GLU A 24 6.66 -12.81 -8.39
N LEU A 25 5.90 -13.06 -7.31
CA LEU A 25 6.16 -12.53 -5.98
C LEU A 25 7.40 -13.17 -5.36
N LEU A 26 8.25 -12.35 -4.74
CA LEU A 26 9.45 -12.75 -3.99
C LEU A 26 9.32 -12.50 -2.48
N GLU A 27 8.68 -11.41 -2.11
CA GLU A 27 8.46 -11.04 -0.72
C GLU A 27 7.12 -10.33 -0.60
N VAL A 28 6.39 -10.59 0.48
CA VAL A 28 5.20 -9.84 0.87
C VAL A 28 5.34 -9.42 2.30
N THR A 29 5.25 -8.12 2.54
CA THR A 29 5.25 -7.55 3.89
C THR A 29 3.92 -6.89 4.18
N VAL A 30 3.41 -7.10 5.39
CA VAL A 30 2.13 -6.54 5.85
C VAL A 30 2.34 -5.79 7.15
N VAL A 31 1.82 -4.58 7.24
CA VAL A 31 1.71 -3.80 8.48
C VAL A 31 0.26 -3.39 8.66
N ILE A 32 -0.24 -3.49 9.87
CA ILE A 32 -1.61 -3.09 10.21
C ILE A 32 -1.56 -1.81 11.03
N THR A 33 -2.33 -0.79 10.62
CA THR A 33 -2.48 0.45 11.41
C THR A 33 -3.94 0.76 11.67
N ASP A 34 -4.20 1.57 12.70
CA ASP A 34 -5.43 2.34 12.79
C ASP A 34 -5.44 3.51 11.77
N TYR A 35 -6.51 4.31 11.74
CA TYR A 35 -6.59 5.51 10.90
C TYR A 35 -5.83 6.72 11.47
N ASP A 36 -5.28 6.60 12.69
CA ASP A 36 -4.28 7.54 13.21
C ASP A 36 -2.87 7.22 12.74
N LEU A 37 -2.73 6.18 11.91
CA LEU A 37 -1.49 5.69 11.31
C LEU A 37 -0.54 5.08 12.36
N THR A 38 -1.09 4.62 13.47
CA THR A 38 -0.32 3.93 14.52
C THR A 38 -0.26 2.43 14.19
N PRO A 39 0.94 1.85 14.01
CA PRO A 39 1.09 0.40 13.85
C PRO A 39 0.55 -0.35 15.07
N LEU A 40 -0.25 -1.39 14.84
CA LEU A 40 -0.86 -2.20 15.89
C LEU A 40 0.07 -3.32 16.38
N ASP A 41 1.07 -3.67 15.55
CA ASP A 41 2.12 -4.63 15.88
C ASP A 41 3.39 -4.36 15.05
N PRO A 42 4.46 -5.16 15.18
CA PRO A 42 5.70 -4.96 14.41
C PRO A 42 5.58 -5.22 12.90
N GLY A 43 4.47 -5.81 12.42
CA GLY A 43 4.29 -6.24 11.03
C GLY A 43 4.68 -7.70 10.82
N PHE A 44 4.37 -8.19 9.62
CA PHE A 44 4.62 -9.56 9.17
C PHE A 44 5.33 -9.53 7.83
N ASN A 45 6.36 -10.36 7.68
CA ASN A 45 7.12 -10.47 6.45
C ASN A 45 7.28 -11.94 6.06
N ILE A 46 7.14 -12.24 4.77
CA ILE A 46 7.33 -13.59 4.25
C ILE A 46 8.03 -13.55 2.90
N VAL A 47 9.08 -14.36 2.79
CA VAL A 47 9.84 -14.54 1.54
C VAL A 47 9.30 -15.77 0.82
N ILE A 48 9.09 -15.64 -0.48
CA ILE A 48 8.50 -16.64 -1.37
C ILE A 48 9.58 -17.17 -2.28
N LYS A 49 9.59 -18.48 -2.48
CA LYS A 49 10.45 -19.12 -3.46
C LYS A 49 9.72 -19.14 -4.82
N PRO A 50 10.18 -18.36 -5.80
CA PRO A 50 9.58 -18.34 -7.13
C PRO A 50 9.98 -19.56 -7.94
N ASP A 51 9.32 -19.75 -9.07
CA ASP A 51 9.73 -20.73 -10.07
C ASP A 51 11.07 -20.32 -10.70
N GLN A 52 11.86 -21.32 -11.12
CA GLN A 52 13.16 -21.09 -11.74
C GLN A 52 13.08 -20.22 -13.00
N SER A 53 12.01 -20.37 -13.77
CA SER A 53 11.75 -19.58 -14.98
C SER A 53 11.59 -18.08 -14.71
N ALA A 54 10.94 -17.70 -13.60
CA ALA A 54 10.78 -16.29 -13.20
C ALA A 54 12.12 -15.69 -12.79
N LEU A 55 12.97 -16.46 -12.09
CA LEU A 55 14.34 -16.03 -11.75
C LEU A 55 15.21 -15.82 -13.00
N GLU A 56 15.10 -16.70 -13.99
CA GLU A 56 15.86 -16.59 -15.25
C GLU A 56 15.38 -15.41 -16.11
N HIS A 57 14.14 -14.98 -15.93
CA HIS A 57 13.56 -13.83 -16.63
C HIS A 57 13.89 -12.50 -15.95
N MET A 58 14.27 -12.51 -14.67
CA MET A 58 14.57 -11.32 -13.88
C MET A 58 15.70 -10.49 -14.51
N GLY A 59 15.39 -9.24 -14.88
CA GLY A 59 16.36 -8.33 -15.51
C GLY A 59 17.47 -7.86 -14.56
N ASP A 60 18.59 -7.40 -15.14
CA ASP A 60 19.78 -6.97 -14.40
C ASP A 60 19.48 -5.90 -13.33
N PHE A 61 18.58 -4.96 -13.62
CA PHE A 61 18.21 -3.91 -12.66
C PHE A 61 17.58 -4.51 -11.40
N VAL A 62 16.60 -5.40 -11.55
CA VAL A 62 15.88 -6.05 -10.44
C VAL A 62 16.82 -6.99 -9.69
N THR A 63 17.63 -7.75 -10.41
CA THR A 63 18.67 -8.63 -9.82
C THR A 63 19.64 -7.84 -8.93
N ASN A 64 20.13 -6.69 -9.40
CA ASN A 64 21.03 -5.83 -8.62
C ASN A 64 20.31 -5.27 -7.38
N MET A 65 19.10 -4.79 -7.54
CA MET A 65 18.29 -4.27 -6.42
C MET A 65 18.07 -5.32 -5.32
N HIS A 66 17.68 -6.54 -5.69
CA HIS A 66 17.50 -7.64 -4.72
C HIS A 66 18.82 -8.19 -4.16
N THR A 67 19.92 -8.00 -4.88
CA THR A 67 21.26 -8.31 -4.36
C THR A 67 21.69 -7.29 -3.31
N GLU A 68 21.49 -6.01 -3.57
CA GLU A 68 21.83 -4.92 -2.63
C GLU A 68 20.97 -4.97 -1.37
N SER A 69 19.68 -5.27 -1.48
CA SER A 69 18.78 -5.46 -0.33
C SER A 69 19.02 -6.77 0.44
N GLY A 70 19.74 -7.72 -0.16
CA GLY A 70 20.02 -9.04 0.40
C GLY A 70 18.90 -10.08 0.15
N LEU A 71 17.76 -9.70 -0.42
CA LEU A 71 16.62 -10.57 -0.67
C LEU A 71 17.00 -11.78 -1.54
N ILE A 72 17.88 -11.60 -2.53
CA ILE A 72 18.34 -12.67 -3.43
C ILE A 72 18.89 -13.91 -2.67
N ASN A 73 19.47 -13.70 -1.48
CA ASN A 73 20.01 -14.78 -0.65
C ASN A 73 18.95 -15.51 0.16
N GLU A 74 17.79 -14.88 0.36
CA GLU A 74 16.69 -15.40 1.17
C GLU A 74 15.72 -16.24 0.35
N ILE A 75 15.49 -15.92 -0.93
CA ILE A 75 14.49 -16.56 -1.80
C ILE A 75 14.68 -18.07 -1.95
N GLN A 76 15.91 -18.58 -1.88
CA GLN A 76 16.16 -20.02 -1.97
C GLN A 76 15.57 -20.82 -0.78
N ASN A 77 15.42 -20.15 0.36
CA ASN A 77 14.84 -20.69 1.58
C ASN A 77 13.40 -20.19 1.79
N GLY A 78 12.83 -19.44 0.84
CA GLY A 78 11.47 -18.97 0.88
C GLY A 78 10.46 -20.11 0.86
N VAL A 79 9.27 -19.83 1.34
CA VAL A 79 8.15 -20.77 1.36
C VAL A 79 7.47 -20.86 -0.02
N SER A 80 6.57 -21.82 -0.18
CA SER A 80 5.73 -21.87 -1.38
C SER A 80 4.73 -20.70 -1.42
N LEU A 81 4.32 -20.30 -2.62
CA LEU A 81 3.31 -19.26 -2.79
C LEU A 81 2.00 -19.57 -2.03
N ALA A 82 1.56 -20.84 -2.04
CA ALA A 82 0.35 -21.26 -1.35
C ALA A 82 0.46 -21.12 0.18
N GLU A 83 1.64 -21.41 0.73
CA GLU A 83 1.94 -21.24 2.14
C GLU A 83 2.01 -19.75 2.50
N ALA A 84 2.66 -18.94 1.65
CA ALA A 84 2.73 -17.49 1.83
C ALA A 84 1.33 -16.85 1.82
N GLU A 85 0.47 -17.20 0.87
CA GLU A 85 -0.90 -16.70 0.85
C GLU A 85 -1.67 -17.06 2.13
N TYR A 86 -1.51 -18.29 2.60
CA TYR A 86 -2.15 -18.75 3.84
C TYR A 86 -1.66 -17.93 5.05
N GLU A 87 -0.36 -17.81 5.22
CA GLU A 87 0.25 -17.09 6.35
C GLU A 87 -0.09 -15.59 6.35
N VAL A 88 -0.05 -14.93 5.18
CA VAL A 88 -0.44 -13.53 5.01
C VAL A 88 -1.91 -13.34 5.39
N LEU A 89 -2.80 -14.22 4.91
CA LEU A 89 -4.22 -14.13 5.23
C LEU A 89 -4.47 -14.36 6.73
N GLU A 90 -3.87 -15.38 7.33
CA GLU A 90 -3.98 -15.66 8.77
C GLU A 90 -3.47 -14.49 9.63
N TYR A 91 -2.41 -13.81 9.18
CA TYR A 91 -1.94 -12.60 9.84
C TYR A 91 -2.97 -11.48 9.77
N ILE A 92 -3.52 -11.18 8.59
CA ILE A 92 -4.54 -10.14 8.41
C ILE A 92 -5.80 -10.44 9.24
N LEU A 93 -6.25 -11.70 9.28
CA LEU A 93 -7.44 -12.12 10.01
C LEU A 93 -7.36 -11.86 11.53
N LYS A 94 -6.17 -11.76 12.12
CA LYS A 94 -6.01 -11.40 13.54
C LYS A 94 -6.54 -10.01 13.86
N PHE A 95 -6.48 -9.09 12.90
CA PHE A 95 -6.85 -7.69 13.07
C PHE A 95 -8.13 -7.33 12.30
N VAL A 96 -8.37 -8.00 11.20
CA VAL A 96 -9.49 -7.77 10.27
C VAL A 96 -10.24 -9.08 10.06
N PRO A 97 -11.07 -9.52 11.03
CA PRO A 97 -11.79 -10.79 10.92
C PRO A 97 -12.88 -10.78 9.84
N ASP A 98 -13.46 -9.60 9.57
CA ASP A 98 -14.55 -9.45 8.59
C ASP A 98 -13.97 -9.06 7.21
N ALA A 99 -14.29 -9.87 6.19
CA ALA A 99 -13.85 -9.60 4.83
C ALA A 99 -14.41 -8.27 4.29
N GLN A 100 -13.66 -7.63 3.41
CA GLN A 100 -14.04 -6.42 2.67
C GLN A 100 -14.32 -5.19 3.55
N THR A 101 -13.72 -5.13 4.72
CA THR A 101 -13.86 -4.01 5.66
C THR A 101 -12.65 -3.08 5.68
N ALA A 102 -11.42 -3.59 5.56
CA ALA A 102 -10.19 -2.82 5.59
C ALA A 102 -9.58 -2.63 4.20
N PRO A 103 -9.31 -1.38 3.78
CA PRO A 103 -8.68 -1.11 2.51
C PRO A 103 -7.18 -1.41 2.52
N LEU A 104 -6.67 -1.83 1.36
CA LEU A 104 -5.24 -1.91 1.08
C LEU A 104 -4.64 -0.51 1.05
N ALA A 105 -3.46 -0.32 1.65
CA ALA A 105 -2.73 0.93 1.68
C ALA A 105 -1.26 0.74 1.24
N GLY A 106 -0.66 1.77 0.63
CA GLY A 106 0.74 1.78 0.21
C GLY A 106 1.05 2.88 -0.78
N ASN A 107 2.24 2.85 -1.36
CA ASN A 107 2.65 3.72 -2.46
C ASN A 107 2.56 2.98 -3.79
N THR A 108 1.91 3.59 -4.79
CA THR A 108 1.72 2.98 -6.14
C THR A 108 1.05 1.61 -6.06
N ILE A 109 0.19 1.46 -5.08
CA ILE A 109 -0.39 0.19 -4.61
C ILE A 109 -1.17 -0.60 -5.68
N GLY A 110 -1.46 0.03 -6.81
CA GLY A 110 -2.12 -0.64 -7.94
C GLY A 110 -1.32 -1.80 -8.51
N THR A 111 0.01 -1.69 -8.53
CA THR A 111 0.92 -2.76 -8.98
C THR A 111 0.85 -3.93 -8.00
N ASP A 112 1.09 -3.68 -6.72
CA ASP A 112 1.03 -4.71 -5.67
C ASP A 112 -0.32 -5.41 -5.67
N ARG A 113 -1.42 -4.64 -5.75
CA ARG A 113 -2.77 -5.20 -5.80
C ARG A 113 -2.98 -6.11 -7.01
N SER A 114 -2.39 -5.78 -8.16
CA SER A 114 -2.49 -6.63 -9.36
C SER A 114 -1.79 -7.98 -9.16
N PHE A 115 -0.61 -7.98 -8.53
CA PHE A 115 0.10 -9.19 -8.16
C PHE A 115 -0.64 -9.99 -7.08
N LEU A 116 -1.17 -9.34 -6.05
CA LEU A 116 -1.99 -9.99 -5.03
C LEU A 116 -3.24 -10.64 -5.65
N ALA A 117 -3.95 -9.95 -6.54
CA ALA A 117 -5.13 -10.50 -7.20
C ALA A 117 -4.81 -11.75 -8.04
N LYS A 118 -3.63 -11.81 -8.67
CA LYS A 118 -3.20 -12.95 -9.46
C LYS A 118 -2.68 -14.10 -8.59
N TYR A 119 -1.78 -13.79 -7.64
CA TYR A 119 -1.00 -14.79 -6.93
C TYR A 119 -1.52 -15.12 -5.53
N MET A 120 -2.25 -14.18 -4.90
CA MET A 120 -2.85 -14.34 -3.57
C MET A 120 -4.34 -13.91 -3.57
N PRO A 121 -5.20 -14.55 -4.41
CA PRO A 121 -6.59 -14.11 -4.60
C PRO A 121 -7.43 -14.17 -3.33
N ARG A 122 -7.08 -15.00 -2.35
CA ARG A 122 -7.77 -15.05 -1.03
C ARG A 122 -7.43 -13.81 -0.20
N VAL A 123 -6.20 -13.33 -0.27
CA VAL A 123 -5.78 -12.09 0.39
C VAL A 123 -6.47 -10.89 -0.26
N ASP A 124 -6.38 -10.73 -1.60
CA ASP A 124 -7.05 -9.62 -2.30
C ASP A 124 -8.56 -9.64 -2.10
N GLY A 125 -9.19 -10.82 -2.15
CA GLY A 125 -10.63 -10.98 -1.93
C GLY A 125 -11.09 -10.67 -0.50
N HIS A 126 -10.19 -10.75 0.49
CA HIS A 126 -10.47 -10.37 1.87
C HIS A 126 -10.41 -8.85 2.09
N LEU A 127 -9.56 -8.15 1.35
CA LEU A 127 -9.40 -6.71 1.44
C LEU A 127 -10.61 -5.97 0.84
N HIS A 128 -10.88 -4.76 1.33
CA HIS A 128 -11.89 -3.88 0.73
C HIS A 128 -11.49 -3.51 -0.72
N TYR A 129 -12.46 -3.35 -1.62
CA TYR A 129 -12.19 -3.02 -3.02
C TYR A 129 -11.53 -1.64 -3.24
N ARG A 130 -11.69 -0.71 -2.30
CA ARG A 130 -10.99 0.59 -2.31
C ARG A 130 -9.59 0.44 -1.75
N SER A 131 -8.69 1.29 -2.24
CA SER A 131 -7.32 1.40 -1.74
C SER A 131 -7.02 2.81 -1.25
N VAL A 132 -6.06 2.92 -0.33
CA VAL A 132 -5.46 4.18 0.09
C VAL A 132 -4.07 4.27 -0.53
N ASP A 133 -3.98 4.93 -1.68
CA ASP A 133 -2.72 5.11 -2.41
C ASP A 133 -2.08 6.45 -2.04
N VAL A 134 -0.98 6.40 -1.31
CA VAL A 134 -0.22 7.59 -0.89
C VAL A 134 0.36 8.31 -2.10
N SER A 135 0.73 7.58 -3.17
CA SER A 135 1.23 8.17 -4.41
C SER A 135 0.20 9.06 -5.09
N SER A 136 -1.09 8.79 -4.96
CA SER A 136 -2.16 9.66 -5.48
C SER A 136 -2.18 11.01 -4.75
N ILE A 137 -2.02 11.01 -3.43
CA ILE A 137 -1.94 12.23 -2.62
C ILE A 137 -0.66 13.01 -2.97
N LYS A 138 0.46 12.32 -3.07
CA LYS A 138 1.75 12.87 -3.50
C LYS A 138 1.68 13.55 -4.86
N GLU A 139 1.03 12.93 -5.83
CA GLU A 139 0.88 13.45 -7.19
C GLU A 139 0.00 14.72 -7.23
N LEU A 140 -1.03 14.78 -6.40
CA LEU A 140 -1.84 15.99 -6.22
C LEU A 140 -1.06 17.08 -5.48
N ALA A 141 -0.32 16.71 -4.42
CA ALA A 141 0.52 17.65 -3.69
C ALA A 141 1.58 18.30 -4.58
N ARG A 142 2.20 17.53 -5.47
CA ARG A 142 3.18 18.04 -6.45
C ARG A 142 2.62 19.19 -7.30
N ARG A 143 1.35 19.14 -7.68
CA ARG A 143 0.71 20.13 -8.57
C ARG A 143 0.04 21.27 -7.82
N TRP A 144 -0.64 20.94 -6.73
CA TRP A 144 -1.43 21.93 -5.99
C TRP A 144 -0.64 22.64 -4.90
N PHE A 145 0.34 21.91 -4.30
CA PHE A 145 1.14 22.36 -3.17
C PHE A 145 2.63 22.03 -3.38
N PRO A 146 3.31 22.54 -4.43
CA PRO A 146 4.68 22.12 -4.78
C PRO A 146 5.68 22.31 -3.63
N ARG A 147 5.51 23.34 -2.78
CA ARG A 147 6.37 23.54 -1.60
C ARG A 147 6.25 22.38 -0.60
N VAL A 148 5.05 21.86 -0.42
CA VAL A 148 4.81 20.69 0.44
C VAL A 148 5.50 19.47 -0.15
N TYR A 149 5.32 19.22 -1.45
CA TYR A 149 5.94 18.09 -2.13
C TYR A 149 7.47 18.09 -1.99
N PHE A 150 8.13 19.23 -2.22
CA PHE A 150 9.59 19.33 -2.14
C PHE A 150 10.16 19.34 -0.71
N GLN A 151 9.32 19.44 0.31
CA GLN A 151 9.72 19.35 1.72
C GLN A 151 9.25 18.04 2.37
N ALA A 152 8.71 17.11 1.58
CA ALA A 152 8.33 15.80 2.09
C ALA A 152 9.55 15.05 2.65
N PRO A 153 9.38 14.23 3.70
CA PRO A 153 10.47 13.46 4.28
C PRO A 153 11.19 12.60 3.23
N THR A 154 12.51 12.68 3.21
CA THR A 154 13.32 11.84 2.30
C THR A 154 13.15 10.38 2.65
N LYS A 155 13.02 9.56 1.59
CA LYS A 155 13.08 8.10 1.72
C LYS A 155 14.53 7.63 1.63
N ASN A 156 14.87 6.63 2.44
CA ASN A 156 16.24 6.09 2.45
C ASN A 156 16.47 5.04 1.36
N GLY A 157 15.39 4.55 0.72
CA GLY A 157 15.46 3.67 -0.46
C GLY A 157 16.15 2.33 -0.18
N GLY A 158 15.87 1.71 0.96
CA GLY A 158 16.52 0.46 1.37
C GLY A 158 16.04 -0.78 0.61
N HIS A 159 15.00 -0.66 -0.22
CA HIS A 159 14.39 -1.78 -0.97
C HIS A 159 14.18 -3.03 -0.10
N ARG A 160 13.69 -2.80 1.12
CA ARG A 160 13.19 -3.84 2.04
C ARG A 160 11.76 -3.46 2.40
N ALA A 161 10.84 -4.31 2.06
CA ALA A 161 9.40 -4.03 2.07
C ALA A 161 8.89 -3.45 3.41
N LEU A 162 9.40 -3.92 4.57
CA LEU A 162 9.01 -3.35 5.86
C LEU A 162 9.43 -1.87 6.02
N ALA A 163 10.65 -1.53 5.61
CA ALA A 163 11.14 -0.15 5.69
C ALA A 163 10.34 0.76 4.74
N ASP A 164 10.03 0.27 3.54
CA ASP A 164 9.27 1.00 2.52
C ASP A 164 7.82 1.24 2.96
N ILE A 165 7.19 0.28 3.65
CA ILE A 165 5.87 0.48 4.28
C ILE A 165 5.93 1.57 5.36
N LEU A 166 6.90 1.50 6.29
CA LEU A 166 7.01 2.50 7.36
C LEU A 166 7.29 3.90 6.81
N GLU A 167 8.06 4.00 5.72
CA GLU A 167 8.27 5.25 5.00
C GLU A 167 6.99 5.75 4.31
N SER A 168 6.16 4.85 3.81
CA SER A 168 4.87 5.18 3.20
C SER A 168 3.85 5.67 4.23
N ILE A 169 3.81 5.05 5.41
CA ILE A 169 2.99 5.50 6.55
C ILE A 169 3.44 6.90 6.99
N ARG A 170 4.75 7.11 7.15
CA ARG A 170 5.34 8.42 7.51
C ARG A 170 5.03 9.50 6.45
N GLU A 171 5.07 9.15 5.18
CA GLU A 171 4.74 10.06 4.08
C GLU A 171 3.25 10.45 4.12
N LEU A 172 2.33 9.50 4.37
CA LEU A 172 0.91 9.79 4.53
C LEU A 172 0.65 10.66 5.77
N ASP A 173 1.30 10.39 6.90
CA ASP A 173 1.19 11.21 8.12
C ASP A 173 1.65 12.66 7.87
N TYR A 174 2.74 12.83 7.11
CA TYR A 174 3.19 14.15 6.69
C TYR A 174 2.12 14.88 5.87
N TYR A 175 1.57 14.25 4.82
CA TYR A 175 0.52 14.87 4.01
C TYR A 175 -0.75 15.13 4.80
N ARG A 176 -1.13 14.23 5.71
CA ARG A 176 -2.28 14.41 6.61
C ARG A 176 -2.14 15.70 7.44
N LYS A 177 -0.95 15.98 7.96
CA LYS A 177 -0.68 17.16 8.79
C LYS A 177 -0.66 18.48 8.03
N ILE A 178 -0.30 18.48 6.75
CA ILE A 178 -0.01 19.73 6.04
C ILE A 178 -0.99 20.05 4.91
N ILE A 179 -1.67 19.06 4.33
CA ILE A 179 -2.59 19.24 3.20
C ILE A 179 -4.04 19.20 3.64
N PHE A 180 -4.39 18.27 4.53
CA PHE A 180 -5.76 18.11 4.98
C PHE A 180 -6.12 19.13 6.06
N VAL A 181 -7.40 19.53 6.08
CA VAL A 181 -7.91 20.42 7.12
C VAL A 181 -7.79 19.70 8.47
N GLN A 182 -7.13 20.36 9.41
CA GLN A 182 -6.90 19.80 10.73
C GLN A 182 -8.20 19.69 11.53
N GLU A 183 -8.25 18.74 12.45
CA GLU A 183 -9.40 18.58 13.33
C GLU A 183 -9.69 19.86 14.14
N PRO A 184 -10.97 20.16 14.36
CA PRO A 184 -12.15 19.32 14.15
C PRO A 184 -12.67 19.30 12.71
N GLY A 185 -11.94 19.82 11.73
CA GLY A 185 -12.35 19.89 10.33
C GLY A 185 -13.45 20.93 10.06
N PRO A 186 -14.01 20.93 8.84
CA PRO A 186 -15.09 21.84 8.48
C PRO A 186 -16.40 21.46 9.18
N THR A 187 -17.17 22.45 9.57
CA THR A 187 -18.55 22.25 10.08
C THR A 187 -19.45 21.71 8.97
N SER A 188 -20.57 21.07 9.36
CA SER A 188 -21.58 20.60 8.40
C SER A 188 -22.07 21.73 7.49
N GLN A 189 -22.25 22.94 8.01
CA GLN A 189 -22.66 24.11 7.23
C GLN A 189 -21.62 24.51 6.19
N GLN A 190 -20.34 24.52 6.55
CA GLN A 190 -19.23 24.80 5.62
C GLN A 190 -19.15 23.73 4.53
N ALA A 191 -19.29 22.46 4.89
CA ALA A 191 -19.28 21.36 3.93
C ALA A 191 -20.48 21.44 2.96
N GLN A 192 -21.67 21.77 3.44
CA GLN A 192 -22.86 21.98 2.61
C GLN A 192 -22.69 23.18 1.64
N ALA A 193 -22.15 24.30 2.13
CA ALA A 193 -21.90 25.48 1.30
C ALA A 193 -20.88 25.17 0.20
N ALA A 194 -19.78 24.46 0.51
CA ALA A 194 -18.79 24.03 -0.45
C ALA A 194 -19.39 23.09 -1.51
N SER A 195 -20.23 22.13 -1.08
CA SER A 195 -20.94 21.22 -1.98
C SER A 195 -21.84 21.98 -2.98
N ALA A 196 -22.67 22.91 -2.47
CA ALA A 196 -23.58 23.70 -3.30
C ALA A 196 -22.80 24.55 -4.33
N SER A 197 -21.77 25.25 -3.89
CA SER A 197 -20.90 26.05 -4.78
C SER A 197 -20.21 25.19 -5.86
N THR A 198 -19.75 24.00 -5.48
CA THR A 198 -19.14 23.06 -6.45
C THR A 198 -20.15 22.61 -7.50
N VAL A 199 -21.36 22.20 -7.08
CA VAL A 199 -22.43 21.81 -8.01
C VAL A 199 -22.75 22.94 -8.98
N GLU A 200 -22.92 24.16 -8.49
CA GLU A 200 -23.20 25.34 -9.31
C GLU A 200 -22.08 25.59 -10.34
N SER A 201 -20.82 25.57 -9.92
CA SER A 201 -19.68 25.82 -10.80
C SER A 201 -19.50 24.74 -11.89
N TRP A 202 -20.03 23.54 -11.68
CA TRP A 202 -19.98 22.42 -12.64
C TRP A 202 -21.25 22.22 -13.44
N ALA A 203 -22.34 22.94 -13.15
CA ALA A 203 -23.66 22.73 -13.75
C ALA A 203 -23.65 22.83 -15.30
N SER A 204 -22.76 23.62 -15.90
CA SER A 204 -22.62 23.74 -17.36
C SER A 204 -21.72 22.63 -17.97
N ARG A 205 -20.98 21.87 -17.16
CA ARG A 205 -19.99 20.87 -17.62
C ARG A 205 -20.54 19.45 -17.49
N VAL A 206 -21.43 19.22 -16.53
CA VAL A 206 -22.07 17.91 -16.26
C VAL A 206 -23.47 17.98 -16.86
N ARG A 207 -23.62 17.58 -18.12
CA ARG A 207 -24.90 17.44 -18.82
C ARG A 207 -25.13 16.00 -19.25
#